data_b5610f583319bc8b1ca1e2c2ae6f9902
#
_entry.id   b5610f583319bc8b1ca1e2c2ae6f9902
#
_cell.length_a   1.000
_cell.length_b   1.000
_cell.length_c   1.000
_cell.angle_alpha   90.00
_cell.angle_beta   90.00
_cell.angle_gamma   90.00
#
_symmetry.space_group_name_H-M   'P 1'
#
loop_
_entity.id
_entity.type
_entity.pdbx_description
1 polymer ?
#
loop_
_entity_poly.entity_id
_entity_poly.type
_entity_poly.pdbx_seq_one_letter_code
_entity_poly.pdbx_strand_id
1 'polypeptide(L)'
;YILMDPTDENTRELLPSYLNNQSYLVARPSGETLKTSPVDPAENNMMRISTTATLDARGVLRATTTLTYEGINDNAYRGYFAMLSDHERRNHFEKALRKVVPAASLKGLSLKPDHMLDTGSPLVATLEFTIENYPVKGSGLTLVPVFRFGDTIGLTNHLVSRMGLKERKYTYVTETTCGVEETLTIEIDPYYGPS
;
A
#
# COMPACT_ATOMS: atom_id res chain seq x y z
N TYR A 1 11.80 -27.29 12.45
CA TYR A 1 12.61 -26.53 11.50
C TYR A 1 12.22 -25.05 11.57
N ILE A 2 13.21 -24.19 11.33
CA ILE A 2 12.99 -22.78 11.06
C ILE A 2 13.26 -22.62 9.56
N LEU A 3 12.24 -22.19 8.82
CA LEU A 3 12.38 -21.84 7.41
C LEU A 3 12.84 -20.39 7.31
N MET A 4 13.87 -20.15 6.51
CA MET A 4 14.40 -18.82 6.27
C MET A 4 14.95 -18.70 4.84
N ASP A 5 14.88 -17.51 4.29
CA ASP A 5 15.56 -17.14 3.07
C ASP A 5 16.64 -16.10 3.39
N PRO A 6 17.94 -16.47 3.38
CA PRO A 6 19.03 -15.53 3.67
C PRO A 6 19.43 -14.70 2.43
N THR A 7 18.75 -14.83 1.30
CA THR A 7 19.13 -14.20 0.03
C THR A 7 18.34 -12.92 -0.26
N ASP A 8 17.25 -12.67 0.47
CA ASP A 8 16.42 -11.49 0.30
C ASP A 8 16.80 -10.40 1.31
N GLU A 9 17.49 -9.37 0.85
CA GLU A 9 17.94 -8.24 1.67
C GLU A 9 16.81 -7.29 2.07
N ASN A 10 15.64 -7.40 1.43
CA ASN A 10 14.52 -6.48 1.63
C ASN A 10 13.49 -6.99 2.63
N THR A 11 13.56 -8.26 2.99
CA THR A 11 12.57 -8.87 3.88
C THR A 11 12.84 -8.54 5.34
N ARG A 12 11.75 -8.40 6.11
CA ARG A 12 11.74 -8.33 7.58
C ARG A 12 11.36 -9.68 8.20
N GLU A 13 10.81 -10.58 7.40
CA GLU A 13 10.42 -11.93 7.80
C GLU A 13 11.56 -12.92 7.55
N LEU A 14 11.62 -14.00 8.36
CA LEU A 14 12.56 -15.10 8.13
C LEU A 14 12.28 -15.80 6.80
N LEU A 15 11.00 -15.96 6.45
CA LEU A 15 10.54 -16.53 5.21
C LEU A 15 9.62 -15.53 4.50
N PRO A 16 10.06 -14.91 3.40
CA PRO A 16 9.21 -14.00 2.65
C PRO A 16 7.94 -14.66 2.12
N SER A 17 6.82 -13.94 2.11
CA SER A 17 5.51 -14.49 1.73
C SER A 17 5.42 -14.97 0.28
N TYR A 18 6.32 -14.53 -0.62
CA TYR A 18 6.38 -15.08 -1.98
C TYR A 18 6.91 -16.53 -2.04
N LEU A 19 7.50 -17.02 -0.93
CA LEU A 19 7.90 -18.43 -0.76
C LEU A 19 6.82 -19.27 -0.07
N ASN A 20 5.63 -18.73 0.13
CA ASN A 20 4.50 -19.46 0.68
C ASN A 20 4.03 -20.54 -0.31
N ASN A 21 3.52 -21.65 0.24
CA ASN A 21 2.99 -22.79 -0.53
C ASN A 21 3.99 -23.38 -1.55
N GLN A 22 5.29 -23.21 -1.31
CA GLN A 22 6.34 -23.79 -2.14
C GLN A 22 6.78 -25.13 -1.61
N SER A 23 7.06 -26.07 -2.52
CA SER A 23 7.61 -27.36 -2.15
C SER A 23 9.08 -27.24 -1.78
N TYR A 24 9.46 -27.84 -0.67
CA TYR A 24 10.86 -27.92 -0.24
C TYR A 24 11.25 -29.31 0.27
N LEU A 25 12.53 -29.61 0.25
CA LEU A 25 13.10 -30.85 0.73
C LEU A 25 14.16 -30.54 1.79
N VAL A 26 14.06 -31.23 2.93
CA VAL A 26 15.13 -31.19 3.94
C VAL A 26 16.13 -32.31 3.64
N ALA A 27 17.36 -31.95 3.32
CA ALA A 27 18.42 -32.92 3.08
C ALA A 27 18.80 -33.63 4.38
N ARG A 28 18.50 -34.93 4.49
CA ARG A 28 18.86 -35.79 5.62
C ARG A 28 19.50 -37.08 5.13
N PRO A 29 20.44 -37.67 5.89
CA PRO A 29 21.01 -38.96 5.52
C PRO A 29 19.98 -40.11 5.41
N SER A 30 18.89 -40.03 6.20
CA SER A 30 17.77 -40.97 6.18
C SER A 30 16.80 -40.78 5.03
N GLY A 31 16.97 -39.75 4.20
CA GLY A 31 15.97 -39.32 3.24
C GLY A 31 14.84 -38.53 3.90
N GLU A 32 14.06 -37.83 3.11
CA GLU A 32 12.90 -37.05 3.53
C GLU A 32 11.91 -36.96 2.36
N THR A 33 10.64 -36.74 2.65
CA THR A 33 9.62 -36.45 1.63
C THR A 33 9.53 -34.95 1.36
N LEU A 34 9.01 -34.57 0.20
CA LEU A 34 8.67 -33.19 -0.10
C LEU A 34 7.67 -32.64 0.94
N LYS A 35 7.93 -31.45 1.38
CA LYS A 35 7.09 -30.66 2.29
C LYS A 35 6.65 -29.38 1.59
N THR A 36 5.63 -28.75 2.12
CA THR A 36 5.14 -27.46 1.62
C THR A 36 5.35 -26.41 2.69
N SER A 37 5.87 -25.25 2.30
CA SER A 37 6.00 -24.10 3.19
C SER A 37 4.62 -23.56 3.63
N PRO A 38 4.52 -23.00 4.83
CA PRO A 38 3.26 -22.43 5.31
C PRO A 38 2.78 -21.29 4.40
N VAL A 39 1.50 -20.98 4.49
CA VAL A 39 0.91 -19.82 3.82
C VAL A 39 0.63 -18.77 4.90
N ASP A 40 1.18 -17.59 4.77
CA ASP A 40 0.85 -16.47 5.63
C ASP A 40 -0.58 -15.98 5.34
N PRO A 41 -1.37 -15.65 6.38
CA PRO A 41 -2.66 -15.03 6.19
C PRO A 41 -2.51 -13.61 5.62
N ALA A 42 -3.57 -13.12 4.96
CA ALA A 42 -3.55 -11.79 4.32
C ALA A 42 -3.30 -10.67 5.34
N GLU A 43 -3.71 -10.87 6.59
CA GLU A 43 -3.53 -9.95 7.72
C GLU A 43 -2.07 -9.62 8.03
N ASN A 44 -1.13 -10.50 7.66
CA ASN A 44 0.31 -10.28 7.80
C ASN A 44 0.90 -9.50 6.61
N ASN A 45 0.12 -9.33 5.54
CA ASN A 45 0.54 -8.78 4.26
C ASN A 45 -0.30 -7.56 3.86
N MET A 46 -0.64 -6.73 4.84
CA MET A 46 -1.54 -5.60 4.62
C MET A 46 -0.83 -4.38 4.05
N MET A 47 -1.56 -3.63 3.27
CA MET A 47 -1.30 -2.23 2.99
C MET A 47 -2.26 -1.41 3.85
N ARG A 48 -1.76 -0.76 4.91
CA ARG A 48 -2.61 0.07 5.79
C ARG A 48 -2.47 1.53 5.41
N ILE A 49 -3.60 2.18 5.19
CA ILE A 49 -3.69 3.56 4.72
C ILE A 49 -4.54 4.34 5.72
N SER A 50 -3.97 5.36 6.31
CA SER A 50 -4.70 6.24 7.23
C SER A 50 -4.57 7.67 6.75
N THR A 51 -5.69 8.30 6.44
CA THR A 51 -5.76 9.69 6.00
C THR A 51 -6.57 10.52 6.98
N THR A 52 -5.98 11.61 7.44
CA THR A 52 -6.69 12.68 8.15
C THR A 52 -6.69 13.92 7.28
N ALA A 53 -7.85 14.57 7.17
CA ALA A 53 -8.02 15.74 6.33
C ALA A 53 -8.92 16.79 6.99
N THR A 54 -8.67 18.06 6.68
CA THR A 54 -9.53 19.19 7.03
C THR A 54 -9.98 19.93 5.79
N LEU A 55 -11.27 20.18 5.67
CA LEU A 55 -11.87 20.97 4.59
C LEU A 55 -12.27 22.35 5.17
N ASP A 56 -11.62 23.40 4.71
CA ASP A 56 -11.91 24.78 5.16
C ASP A 56 -13.08 25.41 4.37
N ALA A 57 -13.66 26.48 4.92
CA ALA A 57 -14.79 27.21 4.32
C ALA A 57 -14.52 27.74 2.89
N ARG A 58 -13.24 27.88 2.51
CA ARG A 58 -12.84 28.33 1.16
C ARG A 58 -12.84 27.17 0.15
N GLY A 59 -13.05 25.94 0.61
CA GLY A 59 -13.04 24.73 -0.23
C GLY A 59 -11.67 24.15 -0.45
N VAL A 60 -10.69 24.46 0.43
CA VAL A 60 -9.36 23.86 0.38
C VAL A 60 -9.32 22.67 1.33
N LEU A 61 -9.01 21.51 0.80
CA LEU A 61 -8.76 20.32 1.62
C LEU A 61 -7.24 20.19 1.85
N ARG A 62 -6.86 20.03 3.13
CA ARG A 62 -5.49 19.70 3.54
C ARG A 62 -5.51 18.33 4.17
N ALA A 63 -4.62 17.47 3.74
CA ALA A 63 -4.61 16.09 4.17
C ALA A 63 -3.20 15.59 4.46
N THR A 64 -3.13 14.68 5.42
CA THR A 64 -1.97 13.86 5.72
C THR A 64 -2.36 12.40 5.59
N THR A 65 -1.68 11.66 4.73
CA THR A 65 -1.86 10.23 4.55
C THR A 65 -0.62 9.48 5.00
N THR A 66 -0.81 8.52 5.88
CA THR A 66 0.23 7.56 6.29
C THR A 66 -0.04 6.23 5.61
N LEU A 67 0.97 5.71 4.93
CA LEU A 67 1.00 4.43 4.24
C LEU A 67 1.94 3.51 5.02
N THR A 68 1.42 2.45 5.63
CA THR A 68 2.21 1.43 6.32
C THR A 68 2.19 0.16 5.49
N TYR A 69 3.38 -0.32 5.17
CA TYR A 69 3.59 -1.51 4.35
C TYR A 69 3.91 -2.69 5.25
N GLU A 70 3.16 -3.78 5.15
CA GLU A 70 3.35 -4.97 5.98
C GLU A 70 3.62 -6.19 5.11
N GLY A 71 4.46 -7.11 5.59
CA GLY A 71 4.80 -8.37 4.95
C GLY A 71 5.29 -8.19 3.51
N ILE A 72 4.63 -8.83 2.56
CA ILE A 72 5.00 -8.77 1.14
C ILE A 72 4.93 -7.35 0.56
N ASN A 73 4.07 -6.47 1.08
CA ASN A 73 4.06 -5.07 0.65
C ASN A 73 5.32 -4.36 1.11
N ASP A 74 5.78 -4.56 2.36
CA ASP A 74 7.05 -3.99 2.84
C ASP A 74 8.21 -4.49 1.97
N ASN A 75 8.34 -5.79 1.79
CA ASN A 75 9.40 -6.41 1.00
C ASN A 75 9.47 -5.82 -0.43
N ALA A 76 8.37 -5.85 -1.17
CA ALA A 76 8.33 -5.41 -2.57
C ALA A 76 8.59 -3.91 -2.73
N TYR A 77 7.95 -3.07 -1.89
CA TYR A 77 8.13 -1.63 -2.00
C TYR A 77 9.47 -1.15 -1.45
N ARG A 78 10.01 -1.81 -0.41
CA ARG A 78 11.34 -1.55 0.12
C ARG A 78 12.41 -1.77 -0.94
N GLY A 79 12.40 -2.93 -1.59
CA GLY A 79 13.31 -3.23 -2.70
C GLY A 79 13.16 -2.22 -3.86
N TYR A 80 11.94 -1.88 -4.22
CA TYR A 80 11.68 -0.87 -5.24
C TYR A 80 12.24 0.50 -4.86
N PHE A 81 11.95 0.99 -3.65
CA PHE A 81 12.44 2.30 -3.21
C PHE A 81 13.94 2.33 -2.96
N ALA A 82 14.58 1.21 -2.63
CA ALA A 82 16.03 1.13 -2.49
C ALA A 82 16.77 1.46 -3.79
N MET A 83 16.16 1.16 -4.95
CA MET A 83 16.73 1.43 -6.27
C MET A 83 16.49 2.86 -6.77
N LEU A 84 15.62 3.62 -6.10
CA LEU A 84 15.21 4.95 -6.54
C LEU A 84 15.96 6.05 -5.78
N SER A 85 16.30 7.12 -6.49
CA SER A 85 16.69 8.40 -5.89
C SER A 85 15.51 9.06 -5.16
N ASP A 86 15.79 10.02 -4.27
CA ASP A 86 14.74 10.76 -3.55
C ASP A 86 13.77 11.49 -4.48
N HIS A 87 14.28 12.01 -5.60
CA HIS A 87 13.45 12.64 -6.63
C HIS A 87 12.49 11.64 -7.29
N GLU A 88 12.96 10.43 -7.61
CA GLU A 88 12.15 9.39 -8.22
C GLU A 88 11.11 8.84 -7.23
N ARG A 89 11.47 8.68 -5.95
CA ARG A 89 10.53 8.34 -4.87
C ARG A 89 9.42 9.38 -4.77
N ARG A 90 9.79 10.67 -4.76
CA ARG A 90 8.81 11.77 -4.75
C ARG A 90 7.89 11.71 -5.97
N ASN A 91 8.44 11.52 -7.17
CA ASN A 91 7.66 11.39 -8.40
C ASN A 91 6.71 10.19 -8.39
N HIS A 92 7.12 9.08 -7.76
CA HIS A 92 6.25 7.91 -7.57
C HIS A 92 4.99 8.30 -6.79
N PHE A 93 5.16 8.96 -5.63
CA PHE A 93 4.03 9.35 -4.79
C PHE A 93 3.20 10.47 -5.41
N GLU A 94 3.79 11.42 -6.12
CA GLU A 94 3.04 12.44 -6.86
C GLU A 94 2.15 11.83 -7.94
N LYS A 95 2.66 10.85 -8.68
CA LYS A 95 1.88 10.13 -9.70
C LYS A 95 0.75 9.32 -9.07
N ALA A 96 1.02 8.61 -7.97
CA ALA A 96 0.00 7.86 -7.24
C ALA A 96 -1.10 8.78 -6.72
N LEU A 97 -0.73 9.91 -6.10
CA LEU A 97 -1.67 10.91 -5.59
C LEU A 97 -2.54 11.49 -6.70
N ARG A 98 -1.94 11.92 -7.82
CA ARG A 98 -2.69 12.48 -8.96
C ARG A 98 -3.59 11.48 -9.68
N LYS A 99 -3.27 10.20 -9.61
CA LYS A 99 -4.13 9.15 -10.15
C LYS A 99 -5.43 9.02 -9.35
N VAL A 100 -5.35 9.26 -8.04
CA VAL A 100 -6.50 9.25 -7.12
C VAL A 100 -7.24 10.58 -7.14
N VAL A 101 -6.49 11.69 -7.06
CA VAL A 101 -7.04 13.05 -7.05
C VAL A 101 -6.20 13.92 -7.98
N PRO A 102 -6.62 14.12 -9.24
CA PRO A 102 -5.84 14.84 -10.26
C PRO A 102 -5.44 16.28 -9.85
N ALA A 103 -6.28 16.96 -9.07
CA ALA A 103 -6.04 18.33 -8.61
C ALA A 103 -5.14 18.43 -7.36
N ALA A 104 -4.70 17.30 -6.81
CA ALA A 104 -3.88 17.30 -5.61
C ALA A 104 -2.45 17.79 -5.86
N SER A 105 -1.93 18.53 -4.89
CA SER A 105 -0.56 19.04 -4.87
C SER A 105 0.19 18.50 -3.67
N LEU A 106 1.18 17.64 -3.88
CA LEU A 106 2.04 17.09 -2.83
C LEU A 106 2.92 18.20 -2.24
N LYS A 107 2.80 18.44 -0.93
CA LYS A 107 3.55 19.46 -0.18
C LYS A 107 4.73 18.84 0.56
N GLY A 108 4.50 17.76 1.29
CA GLY A 108 5.49 17.03 2.06
C GLY A 108 5.52 15.55 1.71
N LEU A 109 6.70 14.94 1.82
CA LEU A 109 6.91 13.50 1.74
C LEU A 109 7.97 13.10 2.75
N SER A 110 7.65 12.14 3.60
CA SER A 110 8.60 11.44 4.46
C SER A 110 8.51 9.96 4.16
N LEU A 111 9.65 9.30 3.99
CA LEU A 111 9.75 7.86 3.79
C LEU A 111 10.72 7.30 4.84
N LYS A 112 10.28 6.33 5.61
CA LYS A 112 11.05 5.68 6.66
C LYS A 112 11.09 4.17 6.44
N PRO A 113 12.21 3.53 6.81
CA PRO A 113 13.45 4.10 7.32
C PRO A 113 14.21 4.93 6.28
N ASP A 114 15.12 5.80 6.72
CA ASP A 114 15.93 6.62 5.80
C ASP A 114 16.81 5.76 4.88
N HIS A 115 17.36 4.68 5.45
CA HIS A 115 18.06 3.65 4.70
C HIS A 115 17.11 2.48 4.42
N MET A 116 16.71 2.30 3.16
CA MET A 116 15.68 1.32 2.79
C MET A 116 16.01 -0.11 3.19
N LEU A 117 17.28 -0.49 3.24
CA LEU A 117 17.74 -1.82 3.68
C LEU A 117 17.81 -1.97 5.21
N ASP A 118 17.40 -0.96 5.99
CA ASP A 118 17.19 -1.13 7.43
C ASP A 118 15.88 -1.88 7.68
N THR A 119 15.96 -3.20 7.67
CA THR A 119 14.83 -4.09 7.91
C THR A 119 14.42 -4.18 9.38
N GLY A 120 15.13 -3.53 10.30
CA GLY A 120 14.76 -3.41 11.72
C GLY A 120 13.50 -2.57 11.95
N SER A 121 13.16 -1.70 10.99
CA SER A 121 12.03 -0.78 11.06
C SER A 121 11.04 -1.02 9.92
N PRO A 122 9.70 -0.86 10.15
CA PRO A 122 8.70 -0.98 9.09
C PRO A 122 8.87 0.12 8.04
N LEU A 123 8.51 -0.20 6.79
CA LEU A 123 8.42 0.79 5.73
C LEU A 123 7.15 1.62 5.91
N VAL A 124 7.33 2.93 6.05
CA VAL A 124 6.22 3.88 6.22
C VAL A 124 6.45 5.10 5.35
N ALA A 125 5.44 5.50 4.57
CA ALA A 125 5.44 6.76 3.86
C ALA A 125 4.37 7.70 4.43
N THR A 126 4.72 8.97 4.62
CA THR A 126 3.77 10.02 5.02
C THR A 126 3.73 11.10 3.95
N LEU A 127 2.53 11.35 3.42
CA LEU A 127 2.27 12.33 2.38
C LEU A 127 1.46 13.49 2.96
N GLU A 128 1.93 14.71 2.77
CA GLU A 128 1.15 15.91 3.04
C GLU A 128 0.76 16.55 1.71
N PHE A 129 -0.52 16.84 1.51
CA PHE A 129 -1.00 17.41 0.25
C PHE A 129 -2.19 18.35 0.44
N THR A 130 -2.43 19.15 -0.57
CA THR A 130 -3.58 20.06 -0.64
C THR A 130 -4.36 19.86 -1.91
N ILE A 131 -5.67 20.11 -1.84
CA ILE A 131 -6.58 20.10 -2.99
C ILE A 131 -7.40 21.40 -2.94
N GLU A 132 -7.21 22.23 -3.94
CA GLU A 132 -8.00 23.47 -4.10
C GLU A 132 -9.35 23.15 -4.73
N ASN A 133 -10.39 23.90 -4.35
CA ASN A 133 -11.75 23.75 -4.87
C ASN A 133 -12.26 22.30 -4.76
N TYR A 134 -12.01 21.66 -3.62
CA TYR A 134 -12.30 20.24 -3.44
C TYR A 134 -13.80 19.90 -3.49
N PRO A 135 -14.72 20.65 -2.83
CA PRO A 135 -16.14 20.36 -2.92
C PRO A 135 -16.69 20.67 -4.30
N VAL A 136 -17.54 19.79 -4.80
CA VAL A 136 -18.30 20.02 -6.04
C VAL A 136 -19.63 20.69 -5.67
N LYS A 137 -19.79 21.93 -6.10
CA LYS A 137 -21.00 22.74 -5.84
C LYS A 137 -22.01 22.56 -6.97
N GLY A 138 -23.24 22.20 -6.60
CA GLY A 138 -24.40 22.13 -7.49
C GLY A 138 -25.51 23.06 -7.04
N SER A 139 -26.67 23.01 -7.68
CA SER A 139 -27.85 23.79 -7.33
C SER A 139 -28.45 23.27 -6.02
N GLY A 140 -28.14 23.95 -4.91
CA GLY A 140 -28.65 23.59 -3.57
C GLY A 140 -27.99 22.38 -2.91
N LEU A 141 -26.89 21.87 -3.47
CA LEU A 141 -26.16 20.72 -2.96
C LEU A 141 -24.65 20.95 -3.08
N THR A 142 -23.92 20.58 -2.04
CA THR A 142 -22.46 20.50 -2.07
C THR A 142 -22.04 19.05 -1.84
N LEU A 143 -21.27 18.49 -2.78
CA LEU A 143 -20.71 17.15 -2.69
C LEU A 143 -19.25 17.24 -2.22
N VAL A 144 -18.90 16.46 -1.21
CA VAL A 144 -17.53 16.25 -0.78
C VAL A 144 -17.11 14.85 -1.28
N PRO A 145 -16.31 14.76 -2.36
CA PRO A 145 -15.90 13.47 -2.91
C PRO A 145 -15.10 12.68 -1.88
N VAL A 146 -15.20 11.36 -1.91
CA VAL A 146 -14.33 10.46 -1.15
C VAL A 146 -13.29 9.88 -2.12
N PHE A 147 -12.02 10.02 -1.76
CA PHE A 147 -10.93 9.42 -2.53
C PHE A 147 -10.37 8.20 -1.79
N ARG A 148 -9.76 7.28 -2.54
CA ARG A 148 -9.19 6.05 -1.99
C ARG A 148 -7.83 5.77 -2.61
N PHE A 149 -6.78 5.73 -1.79
CA PHE A 149 -5.44 5.33 -2.20
C PHE A 149 -5.33 3.83 -2.45
N GLY A 150 -6.09 3.04 -1.70
CA GLY A 150 -6.10 1.59 -1.81
C GLY A 150 -6.43 1.07 -3.21
N ASP A 151 -7.08 1.87 -4.04
CA ASP A 151 -7.36 1.54 -5.45
C ASP A 151 -6.12 1.70 -6.37
N THR A 152 -5.01 2.24 -5.86
CA THR A 152 -3.81 2.53 -6.68
C THR A 152 -2.50 2.08 -6.06
N ILE A 153 -2.43 1.91 -4.74
CA ILE A 153 -1.23 1.55 -3.99
C ILE A 153 -1.44 0.19 -3.34
N GLY A 154 -0.38 -0.60 -3.24
CA GLY A 154 -0.38 -1.94 -2.67
C GLY A 154 -0.37 -3.05 -3.72
N LEU A 155 0.20 -4.21 -3.34
CA LEU A 155 0.32 -5.37 -4.21
C LEU A 155 -1.03 -5.96 -4.61
N THR A 156 -2.07 -5.78 -3.80
CA THR A 156 -3.45 -6.20 -4.13
C THR A 156 -3.87 -5.69 -5.51
N ASN A 157 -3.53 -4.42 -5.85
CA ASN A 157 -3.85 -3.86 -7.15
C ASN A 157 -3.14 -4.58 -8.30
N HIS A 158 -1.89 -5.02 -8.09
CA HIS A 158 -1.16 -5.79 -9.08
C HIS A 158 -1.80 -7.17 -9.31
N LEU A 159 -2.20 -7.85 -8.23
CA LEU A 159 -2.87 -9.14 -8.31
C LEU A 159 -4.23 -9.01 -9.01
N VAL A 160 -5.05 -8.05 -8.59
CA VAL A 160 -6.40 -7.82 -9.14
C VAL A 160 -6.36 -7.37 -10.60
N SER A 161 -5.36 -6.58 -11.02
CA SER A 161 -5.24 -6.11 -12.41
C SER A 161 -5.14 -7.25 -13.44
N ARG A 162 -4.66 -8.41 -13.01
CA ARG A 162 -4.56 -9.64 -13.85
C ARG A 162 -5.84 -10.48 -13.83
N MET A 163 -6.86 -10.08 -13.05
CA MET A 163 -8.09 -10.85 -12.88
C MET A 163 -9.19 -10.52 -13.90
N GLY A 164 -8.97 -9.60 -14.83
CA GLY A 164 -9.96 -9.00 -15.73
C GLY A 164 -10.48 -9.89 -16.88
N LEU A 165 -10.34 -11.21 -16.84
CA LEU A 165 -10.94 -12.09 -17.84
C LEU A 165 -12.46 -12.15 -17.64
N LYS A 166 -13.22 -11.93 -18.75
CA LYS A 166 -14.68 -12.00 -18.77
C LYS A 166 -15.22 -13.38 -18.38
N GLU A 167 -14.49 -14.43 -18.75
CA GLU A 167 -14.78 -15.83 -18.40
C GLU A 167 -13.46 -16.55 -18.08
N ARG A 168 -13.47 -17.38 -17.05
CA ARG A 168 -12.31 -18.20 -16.65
C ARG A 168 -12.59 -19.67 -16.85
N LYS A 169 -11.69 -20.34 -17.57
CA LYS A 169 -11.71 -21.79 -17.72
C LYS A 169 -11.04 -22.50 -16.53
N TYR A 170 -10.06 -21.83 -15.90
CA TYR A 170 -9.27 -22.38 -14.80
C TYR A 170 -9.33 -21.49 -13.56
N THR A 171 -9.15 -22.10 -12.40
CA THR A 171 -9.01 -21.38 -11.14
C THR A 171 -7.81 -20.41 -11.19
N TYR A 172 -8.01 -19.20 -10.73
CA TYR A 172 -6.91 -18.24 -10.54
C TYR A 172 -6.27 -18.49 -9.18
N VAL A 173 -4.96 -18.65 -9.17
CA VAL A 173 -4.17 -18.80 -7.95
C VAL A 173 -3.23 -17.62 -7.85
N THR A 174 -3.19 -16.96 -6.71
CA THR A 174 -2.23 -15.91 -6.40
C THR A 174 -0.98 -16.53 -5.76
N GLU A 175 0.18 -15.99 -6.08
CA GLU A 175 1.45 -16.45 -5.49
C GLU A 175 1.58 -16.06 -4.01
N THR A 176 0.82 -15.07 -3.56
CA THR A 176 0.80 -14.59 -2.18
C THR A 176 -0.59 -14.13 -1.78
N THR A 177 -0.82 -14.04 -0.49
CA THR A 177 -1.99 -13.41 0.12
C THR A 177 -1.65 -11.96 0.46
N CYS A 178 -2.55 -11.03 0.25
CA CYS A 178 -2.40 -9.64 0.72
C CYS A 178 -3.76 -8.95 0.81
N GLY A 179 -3.78 -7.84 1.55
CA GLY A 179 -4.98 -7.03 1.73
C GLY A 179 -4.69 -5.54 1.75
N VAL A 180 -5.76 -4.75 1.71
CA VAL A 180 -5.72 -3.29 1.91
C VAL A 180 -6.75 -2.92 2.96
N GLU A 181 -6.33 -2.13 3.92
CA GLU A 181 -7.21 -1.49 4.90
C GLU A 181 -7.00 0.02 4.78
N GLU A 182 -8.08 0.76 4.52
CA GLU A 182 -8.02 2.20 4.36
C GLU A 182 -9.04 2.91 5.25
N THR A 183 -8.56 3.90 6.00
CA THR A 183 -9.37 4.79 6.82
C THR A 183 -9.17 6.22 6.36
N LEU A 184 -10.26 6.91 6.05
CA LEU A 184 -10.28 8.33 5.71
C LEU A 184 -11.16 9.08 6.70
N THR A 185 -10.58 10.03 7.41
CA THR A 185 -11.29 10.95 8.31
C THR A 185 -11.19 12.36 7.75
N ILE A 186 -12.34 12.99 7.48
CA ILE A 186 -12.40 14.37 6.99
C ILE A 186 -13.15 15.21 8.03
N GLU A 187 -12.47 16.20 8.60
CA GLU A 187 -13.09 17.25 9.38
C GLU A 187 -13.58 18.35 8.43
N ILE A 188 -14.89 18.60 8.43
CA ILE A 188 -15.52 19.53 7.49
C ILE A 188 -15.90 20.80 8.25
N ASP A 189 -15.51 21.95 7.71
CA ASP A 189 -15.87 23.27 8.27
C ASP A 189 -17.40 23.39 8.42
N PRO A 190 -17.93 23.90 9.52
CA PRO A 190 -19.36 24.13 9.76
C PRO A 190 -20.08 24.91 8.66
N TYR A 191 -19.36 25.70 7.85
CA TYR A 191 -19.90 26.36 6.65
C TYR A 191 -20.65 25.41 5.70
N TYR A 192 -20.26 24.12 5.66
CA TYR A 192 -20.89 23.09 4.83
C TYR A 192 -21.97 22.29 5.58
N GLY A 193 -22.27 22.65 6.83
CA GLY A 193 -23.31 22.02 7.63
C GLY A 193 -24.72 22.34 7.13
N PRO A 194 -25.74 21.62 7.60
CA PRO A 194 -27.11 21.96 7.31
C PRO A 194 -27.44 23.35 7.83
N SER A 195 -27.99 24.18 6.93
CA SER A 195 -28.56 25.51 7.26
C SER A 195 -29.88 25.37 8.00
#